data_3fedf5c2d92924e28425b22a64bc09a9
#
_entry.id   3fedf5c2d92924e28425b22a64bc09a9
#
_cell.length_a   1.000
_cell.length_b   1.000
_cell.length_c   1.000
_cell.angle_alpha   90.00
_cell.angle_beta   90.00
_cell.angle_gamma   90.00
#
_symmetry.space_group_name_H-M   'P 1'
#
loop_
_entity.id
_entity.type
_entity.pdbx_description
1 polymer ?
#
loop_
_entity_poly.entity_id
_entity_poly.type
_entity_poly.pdbx_seq_one_letter_code
_entity_poly.pdbx_strand_id
1 'polypeptide(L)'
;MSFVHLHVHTEYSLLDGSNKIKECIARVKELGMDSVAITDHGVMYGVIDFYRAAKAAGIKPVLGCEVYVAPGSRFEKEAGGSSDDRYYHLVLLAENDQGYHNLMKIVSRGFTEGYYYKPRVDLELLKEYHEGLIALSACLAGEVQKNILRGMYEEGKEAALRYQEIFGEGNFFLELQDHGMSEQRLVNQALLRMSQETGIELVATNDVHYTYAEDEKPHDILLCLQTGKKLQDEDRMRYEGGQYYIKSEAEMRELFPYALQALENTQRIADRCQVEIEFGVTKLPKYDVPEGYTSWEYLNKLCFEGLEKRYPDGDDSLKRSEEHTSELQSHTQISYAVFCLK
;
A
#
# COMPACT_ATOMS: atom_id res chain seq x y z
N MET A 1 9.33 -2.57 -25.96
CA MET A 1 8.53 -1.77 -25.01
C MET A 1 7.82 -2.78 -24.17
N SER A 2 7.91 -2.69 -22.88
CA SER A 2 7.31 -3.65 -21.96
C SER A 2 6.17 -2.99 -21.18
N PHE A 3 5.21 -3.79 -20.74
CA PHE A 3 4.09 -3.40 -19.90
C PHE A 3 4.33 -3.88 -18.47
N VAL A 4 3.92 -3.10 -17.48
CA VAL A 4 4.03 -3.44 -16.05
C VAL A 4 2.68 -3.29 -15.37
N HIS A 5 2.25 -4.31 -14.62
CA HIS A 5 1.10 -4.19 -13.74
C HIS A 5 1.43 -3.30 -12.54
N LEU A 6 0.84 -2.10 -12.48
CA LEU A 6 1.07 -1.10 -11.43
C LEU A 6 -0.04 -1.03 -10.38
N HIS A 7 -1.16 -1.73 -10.59
CA HIS A 7 -2.29 -1.84 -9.67
C HIS A 7 -2.61 -3.31 -9.45
N VAL A 8 -2.13 -3.85 -8.32
CA VAL A 8 -2.14 -5.29 -8.02
C VAL A 8 -2.44 -5.54 -6.56
N HIS A 9 -3.48 -6.32 -6.29
CA HIS A 9 -3.88 -6.76 -4.98
C HIS A 9 -3.42 -8.19 -4.73
N THR A 10 -2.71 -8.39 -3.63
CA THR A 10 -2.22 -9.71 -3.20
C THR A 10 -3.16 -10.35 -2.18
N GLU A 11 -2.79 -11.53 -1.68
CA GLU A 11 -3.43 -12.19 -0.54
C GLU A 11 -3.48 -11.32 0.74
N TYR A 12 -2.73 -10.22 0.79
CA TYR A 12 -2.75 -9.25 1.89
C TYR A 12 -3.82 -8.16 1.73
N SER A 13 -4.48 -8.05 0.57
CA SER A 13 -5.79 -7.40 0.43
C SER A 13 -6.86 -8.35 0.98
N LEU A 14 -6.92 -8.47 2.32
CA LEU A 14 -7.62 -9.54 3.02
C LEU A 14 -9.07 -9.67 2.59
N LEU A 15 -9.46 -10.92 2.24
CA LEU A 15 -10.78 -11.30 1.76
C LEU A 15 -11.22 -10.64 0.44
N ASP A 16 -10.28 -10.01 -0.28
CA ASP A 16 -10.51 -9.39 -1.57
C ASP A 16 -9.51 -9.89 -2.62
N GLY A 17 -8.20 -9.71 -2.42
CA GLY A 17 -7.18 -10.28 -3.27
C GLY A 17 -6.94 -11.78 -2.98
N SER A 18 -6.86 -12.60 -4.02
CA SER A 18 -6.48 -14.01 -3.94
C SER A 18 -5.14 -14.33 -4.63
N ASN A 19 -4.44 -13.29 -5.08
CA ASN A 19 -3.20 -13.34 -5.83
C ASN A 19 -2.02 -13.61 -4.88
N LYS A 20 -1.61 -14.86 -4.76
CA LYS A 20 -0.48 -15.23 -3.88
C LYS A 20 0.83 -14.68 -4.43
N ILE A 21 1.62 -14.04 -3.58
CA ILE A 21 2.85 -13.33 -3.97
C ILE A 21 3.76 -14.20 -4.84
N LYS A 22 4.04 -15.44 -4.45
CA LYS A 22 4.94 -16.32 -5.21
C LYS A 22 4.38 -16.70 -6.58
N GLU A 23 3.08 -16.96 -6.67
CA GLU A 23 2.38 -17.29 -7.90
C GLU A 23 2.32 -16.07 -8.83
N CYS A 24 2.00 -14.89 -8.28
CA CYS A 24 2.04 -13.61 -8.98
C CYS A 24 3.41 -13.36 -9.65
N ILE A 25 4.49 -13.44 -8.86
CA ILE A 25 5.85 -13.23 -9.37
C ILE A 25 6.22 -14.26 -10.43
N ALA A 26 5.85 -15.54 -10.25
CA ALA A 26 6.09 -16.58 -11.24
C ALA A 26 5.35 -16.30 -12.55
N ARG A 27 4.08 -15.87 -12.46
CA ARG A 27 3.26 -15.52 -13.64
C ARG A 27 3.79 -14.32 -14.39
N VAL A 28 4.20 -13.26 -13.68
CA VAL A 28 4.83 -12.07 -14.26
C VAL A 28 6.09 -12.46 -15.05
N LYS A 29 6.94 -13.32 -14.47
CA LYS A 29 8.13 -13.84 -15.13
C LYS A 29 7.83 -14.71 -16.34
N GLU A 30 6.82 -15.57 -16.25
CA GLU A 30 6.35 -16.43 -17.36
C GLU A 30 5.90 -15.58 -18.56
N LEU A 31 5.21 -14.47 -18.31
CA LEU A 31 4.76 -13.52 -19.32
C LEU A 31 5.87 -12.62 -19.87
N GLY A 32 7.11 -12.74 -19.38
CA GLY A 32 8.26 -12.00 -19.86
C GLY A 32 8.34 -10.55 -19.35
N MET A 33 7.58 -10.20 -18.33
CA MET A 33 7.67 -8.89 -17.67
C MET A 33 8.87 -8.86 -16.73
N ASP A 34 9.49 -7.71 -16.57
CA ASP A 34 10.66 -7.48 -15.70
C ASP A 34 10.33 -6.83 -14.35
N SER A 35 9.11 -6.32 -14.22
CA SER A 35 8.67 -5.54 -13.07
C SER A 35 7.21 -5.83 -12.74
N VAL A 36 6.81 -5.61 -11.49
CA VAL A 36 5.41 -5.66 -11.03
C VAL A 36 5.25 -4.87 -9.74
N ALA A 37 4.08 -4.28 -9.52
CA ALA A 37 3.76 -3.58 -8.29
C ALA A 37 3.01 -4.46 -7.28
N ILE A 38 3.06 -4.03 -6.01
CA ILE A 38 2.13 -4.40 -4.95
C ILE A 38 1.41 -3.14 -4.49
N THR A 39 0.07 -3.16 -4.48
CA THR A 39 -0.77 -2.01 -4.11
C THR A 39 -1.99 -2.44 -3.31
N ASP A 40 -1.78 -3.23 -2.27
CA ASP A 40 -2.85 -3.77 -1.43
C ASP A 40 -3.73 -2.68 -0.81
N HIS A 41 -4.98 -3.03 -0.52
CA HIS A 41 -5.99 -2.13 0.03
C HIS A 41 -5.65 -1.60 1.43
N GLY A 42 -5.18 -0.36 1.52
CA GLY A 42 -4.94 0.37 2.76
C GLY A 42 -3.86 -0.21 3.67
N VAL A 43 -3.05 -1.17 3.19
CA VAL A 43 -2.04 -1.88 3.98
C VAL A 43 -0.73 -2.07 3.22
N MET A 44 0.35 -2.29 3.96
CA MET A 44 1.67 -2.64 3.43
C MET A 44 2.19 -3.97 4.02
N TYR A 45 1.29 -4.85 4.44
CA TYR A 45 1.67 -6.07 5.16
C TYR A 45 2.52 -7.02 4.33
N GLY A 46 2.23 -7.14 3.04
CA GLY A 46 2.91 -8.04 2.10
C GLY A 46 4.21 -7.50 1.51
N VAL A 47 4.55 -6.23 1.74
CA VAL A 47 5.64 -5.54 1.02
C VAL A 47 6.99 -6.23 1.15
N ILE A 48 7.35 -6.71 2.35
CA ILE A 48 8.65 -7.35 2.59
C ILE A 48 8.73 -8.73 1.91
N ASP A 49 7.65 -9.53 2.00
CA ASP A 49 7.60 -10.83 1.35
C ASP A 49 7.59 -10.70 -0.17
N PHE A 50 6.84 -9.71 -0.68
CA PHE A 50 6.82 -9.37 -2.10
C PHE A 50 8.20 -8.94 -2.60
N TYR A 51 8.86 -8.00 -1.92
CA TYR A 51 10.19 -7.52 -2.26
C TYR A 51 11.20 -8.66 -2.36
N ARG A 52 11.23 -9.53 -1.34
CA ARG A 52 12.14 -10.69 -1.30
C ARG A 52 11.85 -11.68 -2.44
N ALA A 53 10.58 -12.00 -2.67
CA ALA A 53 10.19 -12.92 -3.72
C ALA A 53 10.53 -12.38 -5.12
N ALA A 54 10.25 -11.09 -5.38
CA ALA A 54 10.54 -10.44 -6.64
C ALA A 54 12.06 -10.38 -6.90
N LYS A 55 12.86 -9.90 -5.95
CA LYS A 55 14.32 -9.84 -6.07
C LYS A 55 14.93 -11.25 -6.29
N ALA A 56 14.46 -12.26 -5.58
CA ALA A 56 14.92 -13.66 -5.75
C ALA A 56 14.59 -14.22 -7.14
N ALA A 57 13.49 -13.79 -7.76
CA ALA A 57 13.08 -14.18 -9.12
C ALA A 57 13.75 -13.36 -10.23
N GLY A 58 14.46 -12.28 -9.89
CA GLY A 58 15.03 -11.32 -10.83
C GLY A 58 13.99 -10.36 -11.42
N ILE A 59 12.86 -10.18 -10.72
CA ILE A 59 11.80 -9.22 -11.04
C ILE A 59 11.97 -7.97 -10.20
N LYS A 60 11.81 -6.79 -10.80
CA LYS A 60 11.87 -5.50 -10.11
C LYS A 60 10.57 -5.26 -9.33
N PRO A 61 10.61 -5.15 -7.98
CA PRO A 61 9.44 -4.81 -7.18
C PRO A 61 9.16 -3.30 -7.27
N VAL A 62 7.92 -2.92 -7.54
CA VAL A 62 7.39 -1.58 -7.35
C VAL A 62 6.52 -1.59 -6.10
N LEU A 63 6.91 -0.82 -5.08
CA LEU A 63 6.26 -0.84 -3.77
C LEU A 63 5.22 0.27 -3.67
N GLY A 64 4.00 -0.09 -3.33
CA GLY A 64 2.87 0.83 -3.27
C GLY A 64 1.78 0.38 -2.30
N CYS A 65 0.70 1.13 -2.31
CA CYS A 65 -0.53 0.86 -1.56
C CYS A 65 -1.69 1.60 -2.21
N GLU A 66 -2.84 0.96 -2.35
CA GLU A 66 -4.07 1.66 -2.68
C GLU A 66 -4.67 2.19 -1.37
N VAL A 67 -4.55 3.50 -1.15
CA VAL A 67 -5.03 4.15 0.07
C VAL A 67 -6.50 4.58 -0.06
N TYR A 68 -7.17 4.69 1.09
CA TYR A 68 -8.53 5.21 1.20
C TYR A 68 -8.48 6.68 1.56
N VAL A 69 -8.90 7.58 0.65
CA VAL A 69 -8.89 9.03 0.85
C VAL A 69 -10.24 9.49 1.39
N ALA A 70 -10.29 10.10 2.56
CA ALA A 70 -11.49 10.71 3.12
C ALA A 70 -11.94 11.91 2.27
N PRO A 71 -13.24 12.11 2.04
CA PRO A 71 -13.76 13.28 1.30
C PRO A 71 -13.44 14.62 1.97
N GLY A 72 -13.32 14.61 3.30
CA GLY A 72 -12.91 15.73 4.13
C GLY A 72 -11.69 15.38 4.97
N SER A 73 -11.74 15.69 6.26
CA SER A 73 -10.67 15.34 7.19
C SER A 73 -10.72 13.86 7.60
N ARG A 74 -9.56 13.22 7.72
CA ARG A 74 -9.43 11.85 8.24
C ARG A 74 -9.94 11.70 9.69
N PHE A 75 -10.04 12.80 10.40
CA PHE A 75 -10.56 12.83 11.78
C PHE A 75 -12.10 12.83 11.84
N GLU A 76 -12.79 13.17 10.76
CA GLU A 76 -14.25 13.14 10.68
C GLU A 76 -14.75 11.71 10.63
N LYS A 77 -15.50 11.29 11.65
CA LYS A 77 -16.02 9.92 11.80
C LYS A 77 -17.55 9.88 11.81
N GLU A 78 -18.19 10.89 11.23
CA GLU A 78 -19.63 10.96 11.10
C GLU A 78 -20.08 10.39 9.75
N ALA A 79 -21.11 9.58 9.76
CA ALA A 79 -21.73 9.04 8.56
C ALA A 79 -22.66 10.08 7.94
N GLY A 80 -22.12 10.96 7.13
CA GLY A 80 -22.92 11.79 6.22
C GLY A 80 -22.95 11.12 4.84
N GLY A 81 -24.09 10.60 4.41
CA GLY A 81 -24.22 10.03 3.06
C GLY A 81 -24.26 8.48 3.00
N SER A 82 -24.20 7.95 1.78
CA SER A 82 -24.18 6.51 1.52
C SER A 82 -22.83 5.88 1.92
N SER A 83 -22.77 4.54 2.02
CA SER A 83 -21.53 3.82 2.27
C SER A 83 -20.42 4.17 1.26
N ASP A 84 -20.83 4.48 0.03
CA ASP A 84 -19.94 4.78 -1.10
C ASP A 84 -19.28 6.15 -1.02
N ASP A 85 -19.77 7.03 -0.14
CA ASP A 85 -19.24 8.39 0.01
C ASP A 85 -18.24 8.55 1.17
N ARG A 86 -17.88 7.45 1.84
CA ARG A 86 -17.00 7.48 3.02
C ARG A 86 -15.53 7.65 2.68
N TYR A 87 -15.11 7.25 1.49
CA TYR A 87 -13.73 7.32 1.00
C TYR A 87 -13.65 7.14 -0.51
N TYR A 88 -12.53 7.56 -1.06
CA TYR A 88 -12.11 7.32 -2.43
C TYR A 88 -10.85 6.45 -2.44
N HIS A 89 -10.58 5.78 -3.55
CA HIS A 89 -9.34 5.05 -3.76
C HIS A 89 -8.29 5.94 -4.44
N LEU A 90 -7.03 5.77 -4.06
CA LEU A 90 -5.88 6.39 -4.70
C LEU A 90 -4.71 5.44 -4.63
N VAL A 91 -4.09 5.10 -5.75
CA VAL A 91 -2.89 4.27 -5.77
C VAL A 91 -1.67 5.15 -5.55
N LEU A 92 -0.82 4.78 -4.60
CA LEU A 92 0.45 5.42 -4.31
C LEU A 92 1.58 4.43 -4.55
N LEU A 93 2.61 4.85 -5.32
CA LEU A 93 3.81 4.07 -5.61
C LEU A 93 5.03 4.82 -5.08
N ALA A 94 5.93 4.12 -4.39
CA ALA A 94 7.18 4.69 -3.91
C ALA A 94 8.19 4.79 -5.06
N GLU A 95 8.58 6.01 -5.43
CA GLU A 95 9.59 6.27 -6.45
C GLU A 95 11.01 5.99 -5.92
N ASN A 96 11.23 6.25 -4.65
CA ASN A 96 12.54 6.11 -3.99
C ASN A 96 12.38 5.79 -2.50
N ASP A 97 13.50 5.68 -1.77
CA ASP A 97 13.49 5.35 -0.33
C ASP A 97 12.75 6.40 0.51
N GLN A 98 12.83 7.68 0.15
CA GLN A 98 12.07 8.74 0.83
C GLN A 98 10.57 8.53 0.65
N GLY A 99 10.13 8.24 -0.58
CA GLY A 99 8.73 7.91 -0.90
C GLY A 99 8.26 6.66 -0.15
N TYR A 100 9.10 5.62 -0.05
CA TYR A 100 8.76 4.43 0.71
C TYR A 100 8.54 4.74 2.21
N HIS A 101 9.42 5.56 2.81
CA HIS A 101 9.24 6.01 4.21
C HIS A 101 7.99 6.89 4.37
N ASN A 102 7.71 7.76 3.42
CA ASN A 102 6.51 8.59 3.42
C ASN A 102 5.24 7.75 3.28
N LEU A 103 5.24 6.75 2.40
CA LEU A 103 4.13 5.82 2.24
C LEU A 103 3.83 5.05 3.54
N MET A 104 4.86 4.57 4.24
CA MET A 104 4.70 3.93 5.56
C MET A 104 4.03 4.87 6.57
N LYS A 105 4.41 6.16 6.59
CA LYS A 105 3.79 7.16 7.48
C LYS A 105 2.33 7.41 7.12
N ILE A 106 2.04 7.59 5.83
CA ILE A 106 0.67 7.80 5.31
C ILE A 106 -0.23 6.64 5.73
N VAL A 107 0.18 5.39 5.44
CA VAL A 107 -0.61 4.20 5.77
C VAL A 107 -0.76 4.04 7.28
N SER A 108 0.30 4.23 8.06
CA SER A 108 0.25 4.13 9.53
C SER A 108 -0.69 5.16 10.16
N ARG A 109 -0.66 6.42 9.69
CA ARG A 109 -1.56 7.47 10.18
C ARG A 109 -3.01 7.23 9.73
N GLY A 110 -3.22 6.58 8.60
CA GLY A 110 -4.54 6.09 8.20
C GLY A 110 -5.16 5.17 9.27
N PHE A 111 -4.35 4.28 9.86
CA PHE A 111 -4.79 3.41 10.95
C PHE A 111 -4.93 4.14 12.30
N THR A 112 -3.95 4.93 12.69
CA THR A 112 -3.90 5.53 14.03
C THR A 112 -4.81 6.74 14.19
N GLU A 113 -5.07 7.48 13.12
CA GLU A 113 -5.84 8.74 13.13
C GLU A 113 -7.16 8.61 12.35
N GLY A 114 -7.11 8.03 11.14
CA GLY A 114 -8.20 8.09 10.17
C GLY A 114 -9.12 6.88 10.14
N TYR A 115 -8.93 5.89 11.01
CA TYR A 115 -9.72 4.65 10.96
C TYR A 115 -11.21 4.90 11.23
N TYR A 116 -12.00 4.69 10.16
CA TYR A 116 -13.46 4.70 10.19
C TYR A 116 -13.97 3.78 9.10
N TYR A 117 -14.35 2.55 9.44
CA TYR A 117 -14.59 1.39 8.57
C TYR A 117 -13.35 0.94 7.78
N LYS A 118 -12.54 1.86 7.29
CA LYS A 118 -11.26 1.66 6.60
C LYS A 118 -10.19 2.62 7.14
N PRO A 119 -8.89 2.31 7.00
CA PRO A 119 -7.82 3.23 7.38
C PRO A 119 -7.75 4.36 6.36
N ARG A 120 -8.35 5.52 6.67
CA ARG A 120 -8.46 6.65 5.76
C ARG A 120 -7.34 7.66 5.96
N VAL A 121 -6.84 8.15 4.86
CA VAL A 121 -5.95 9.31 4.78
C VAL A 121 -6.74 10.52 4.28
N ASP A 122 -6.14 11.71 4.22
CA ASP A 122 -6.75 12.89 3.64
C ASP A 122 -5.74 13.73 2.86
N LEU A 123 -6.21 14.77 2.20
CA LEU A 123 -5.39 15.65 1.37
C LEU A 123 -4.30 16.37 2.18
N GLU A 124 -4.55 16.68 3.46
CA GLU A 124 -3.56 17.30 4.34
C GLU A 124 -2.36 16.36 4.55
N LEU A 125 -2.64 15.10 4.87
CA LEU A 125 -1.61 14.09 5.06
C LEU A 125 -0.86 13.80 3.75
N LEU A 126 -1.56 13.75 2.62
CA LEU A 126 -0.92 13.57 1.32
C LEU A 126 0.00 14.75 0.97
N LYS A 127 -0.39 15.99 1.25
CA LYS A 127 0.46 17.19 1.07
C LYS A 127 1.70 17.15 1.96
N GLU A 128 1.59 16.65 3.19
CA GLU A 128 2.72 16.56 4.13
C GLU A 128 3.77 15.52 3.68
N TYR A 129 3.34 14.41 3.06
CA TYR A 129 4.20 13.25 2.75
C TYR A 129 4.24 12.86 1.27
N HIS A 130 3.94 13.76 0.33
CA HIS A 130 3.91 13.46 -1.11
C HIS A 130 5.28 13.19 -1.73
N GLU A 131 6.36 13.67 -1.12
CA GLU A 131 7.71 13.63 -1.70
C GLU A 131 8.16 12.19 -1.96
N GLY A 132 8.64 11.93 -3.19
CA GLY A 132 9.09 10.61 -3.63
C GLY A 132 7.94 9.62 -3.89
N LEU A 133 6.71 10.10 -4.04
CA LEU A 133 5.54 9.30 -4.41
C LEU A 133 5.04 9.63 -5.81
N ILE A 134 4.60 8.60 -6.51
CA ILE A 134 3.81 8.68 -7.74
C ILE A 134 2.39 8.23 -7.40
N ALA A 135 1.38 8.95 -7.87
CA ALA A 135 -0.02 8.63 -7.62
C ALA A 135 -0.77 8.31 -8.91
N LEU A 136 -1.68 7.32 -8.84
CA LEU A 136 -2.62 6.97 -9.92
C LEU A 136 -4.05 7.18 -9.42
N SER A 137 -4.95 7.64 -10.31
CA SER A 137 -6.33 7.99 -9.93
C SER A 137 -7.22 6.79 -9.54
N ALA A 138 -6.68 5.58 -9.52
CA ALA A 138 -7.28 4.31 -9.13
C ALA A 138 -8.46 3.85 -10.03
N CYS A 139 -9.33 2.99 -9.49
CA CYS A 139 -10.45 2.35 -10.17
C CYS A 139 -11.71 3.25 -10.17
N LEU A 140 -12.89 2.69 -10.47
CA LEU A 140 -14.17 3.42 -10.41
C LEU A 140 -14.49 4.01 -9.03
N ALA A 141 -13.82 3.54 -7.98
CA ALA A 141 -13.92 4.10 -6.62
C ALA A 141 -13.01 5.32 -6.38
N GLY A 142 -12.16 5.70 -7.33
CA GLY A 142 -11.35 6.93 -7.29
C GLY A 142 -12.19 8.19 -7.31
N GLU A 143 -11.70 9.29 -6.73
CA GLU A 143 -12.44 10.55 -6.65
C GLU A 143 -12.77 11.12 -8.03
N VAL A 144 -11.81 11.10 -8.96
CA VAL A 144 -11.98 11.57 -10.34
C VAL A 144 -13.05 10.76 -11.05
N GLN A 145 -12.96 9.43 -11.02
CA GLN A 145 -13.87 8.51 -11.67
C GLN A 145 -15.29 8.57 -11.08
N LYS A 146 -15.43 8.64 -9.77
CA LYS A 146 -16.75 8.79 -9.11
C LYS A 146 -17.46 10.09 -9.52
N ASN A 147 -16.73 11.20 -9.61
CA ASN A 147 -17.32 12.46 -10.08
C ASN A 147 -17.77 12.36 -11.53
N ILE A 148 -16.98 11.76 -12.42
CA ILE A 148 -17.37 11.52 -13.81
C ILE A 148 -18.65 10.67 -13.90
N LEU A 149 -18.74 9.57 -13.13
CA LEU A 149 -19.93 8.70 -13.10
C LEU A 149 -21.19 9.40 -12.62
N ARG A 150 -21.06 10.42 -11.77
CA ARG A 150 -22.16 11.26 -11.29
C ARG A 150 -22.54 12.37 -12.28
N GLY A 151 -21.88 12.44 -13.43
CA GLY A 151 -22.06 13.49 -14.42
C GLY A 151 -21.40 14.83 -14.05
N MET A 152 -20.53 14.82 -13.07
CA MET A 152 -19.81 15.99 -12.52
C MET A 152 -18.37 16.00 -13.07
N TYR A 153 -18.28 16.26 -14.39
CA TYR A 153 -16.98 16.22 -15.10
C TYR A 153 -16.00 17.29 -14.59
N GLU A 154 -16.47 18.52 -14.37
CA GLU A 154 -15.59 19.62 -13.94
C GLU A 154 -15.07 19.40 -12.52
N GLU A 155 -15.88 18.88 -11.61
CA GLU A 155 -15.45 18.49 -10.26
C GLU A 155 -14.42 17.35 -10.30
N GLY A 156 -14.59 16.38 -11.21
CA GLY A 156 -13.60 15.34 -11.47
C GLY A 156 -12.28 15.92 -11.97
N LYS A 157 -12.33 16.90 -12.86
CA LYS A 157 -11.16 17.61 -13.38
C LYS A 157 -10.47 18.46 -12.30
N GLU A 158 -11.23 19.15 -11.47
CA GLU A 158 -10.70 19.88 -10.32
C GLU A 158 -9.99 18.94 -9.33
N ALA A 159 -10.56 17.76 -9.07
CA ALA A 159 -9.92 16.73 -8.26
C ALA A 159 -8.58 16.26 -8.88
N ALA A 160 -8.55 16.01 -10.20
CA ALA A 160 -7.33 15.62 -10.90
C ALA A 160 -6.24 16.68 -10.82
N LEU A 161 -6.58 17.93 -11.05
CA LEU A 161 -5.65 19.06 -10.95
C LEU A 161 -5.14 19.25 -9.52
N ARG A 162 -5.98 19.05 -8.51
CA ARG A 162 -5.58 19.10 -7.10
C ARG A 162 -4.59 18.00 -6.75
N TYR A 163 -4.77 16.76 -7.25
CA TYR A 163 -3.78 15.70 -7.06
C TYR A 163 -2.48 16.00 -7.81
N GLN A 164 -2.55 16.55 -9.03
CA GLN A 164 -1.35 16.99 -9.76
C GLN A 164 -0.59 18.10 -9.00
N GLU A 165 -1.29 19.04 -8.38
CA GLU A 165 -0.68 20.07 -7.53
C GLU A 165 0.06 19.45 -6.31
N ILE A 166 -0.55 18.42 -5.68
CA ILE A 166 0.04 17.75 -4.52
C ILE A 166 1.29 16.96 -4.88
N PHE A 167 1.22 16.12 -5.91
CA PHE A 167 2.31 15.22 -6.28
C PHE A 167 3.33 15.82 -7.25
N GLY A 168 2.94 16.90 -7.95
CA GLY A 168 3.75 17.56 -8.98
C GLY A 168 3.50 17.01 -10.38
N GLU A 169 3.89 17.80 -11.39
CA GLU A 169 3.80 17.39 -12.79
C GLU A 169 4.61 16.10 -13.06
N GLY A 170 4.00 15.16 -13.78
CA GLY A 170 4.59 13.86 -14.09
C GLY A 170 4.61 12.86 -12.95
N ASN A 171 4.01 13.18 -11.78
CA ASN A 171 3.88 12.29 -10.62
C ASN A 171 2.43 11.92 -10.28
N PHE A 172 1.47 12.44 -11.02
CA PHE A 172 0.07 12.03 -10.95
C PHE A 172 -0.41 11.60 -12.34
N PHE A 173 -1.10 10.46 -12.42
CA PHE A 173 -1.58 9.86 -13.67
C PHE A 173 -3.06 9.55 -13.58
N LEU A 174 -3.80 9.78 -14.67
CA LEU A 174 -5.17 9.33 -14.84
C LEU A 174 -5.17 7.87 -15.25
N GLU A 175 -5.83 7.02 -14.48
CA GLU A 175 -5.80 5.57 -14.62
C GLU A 175 -6.95 5.05 -15.46
N LEU A 176 -6.64 4.37 -16.56
CA LEU A 176 -7.58 3.70 -17.43
C LEU A 176 -7.67 2.22 -17.04
N GLN A 177 -8.90 1.70 -16.92
CA GLN A 177 -9.19 0.27 -16.70
C GLN A 177 -10.31 -0.18 -17.64
N ASP A 178 -10.24 -1.43 -18.11
CA ASP A 178 -11.32 -2.03 -18.92
C ASP A 178 -11.48 -3.51 -18.57
N HIS A 179 -12.53 -3.82 -17.81
CA HIS A 179 -12.97 -5.18 -17.49
C HIS A 179 -14.28 -5.53 -18.23
N GLY A 180 -14.65 -4.76 -19.28
CA GLY A 180 -15.86 -4.92 -20.04
C GLY A 180 -17.07 -4.14 -19.53
N MET A 181 -16.92 -3.35 -18.48
CA MET A 181 -18.01 -2.58 -17.87
C MET A 181 -18.33 -1.32 -18.67
N SER A 182 -19.64 -1.00 -18.81
CA SER A 182 -20.09 0.24 -19.48
C SER A 182 -19.62 1.51 -18.79
N GLU A 183 -19.57 1.48 -17.46
CA GLU A 183 -19.13 2.55 -16.59
C GLU A 183 -17.64 2.89 -16.83
N GLN A 184 -16.79 1.87 -16.97
CA GLN A 184 -15.38 2.07 -17.30
C GLN A 184 -15.19 2.70 -18.68
N ARG A 185 -15.99 2.28 -19.68
CA ARG A 185 -15.92 2.89 -21.02
C ARG A 185 -16.30 4.36 -21.02
N LEU A 186 -17.36 4.73 -20.26
CA LEU A 186 -17.77 6.11 -20.08
C LEU A 186 -16.66 6.92 -19.40
N VAL A 187 -16.11 6.40 -18.32
CA VAL A 187 -15.02 7.05 -17.56
C VAL A 187 -13.78 7.18 -18.44
N ASN A 188 -13.37 6.16 -19.15
CA ASN A 188 -12.19 6.21 -20.02
C ASN A 188 -12.28 7.29 -21.09
N GLN A 189 -13.46 7.48 -21.71
CA GLN A 189 -13.68 8.58 -22.67
C GLN A 189 -13.49 9.95 -22.02
N ALA A 190 -14.01 10.14 -20.82
CA ALA A 190 -13.85 11.38 -20.08
C ALA A 190 -12.37 11.62 -19.64
N LEU A 191 -11.67 10.56 -19.20
CA LEU A 191 -10.26 10.66 -18.81
C LEU A 191 -9.35 10.95 -20.01
N LEU A 192 -9.62 10.39 -21.19
CA LEU A 192 -8.90 10.74 -22.44
C LEU A 192 -9.05 12.23 -22.77
N ARG A 193 -10.26 12.76 -22.67
CA ARG A 193 -10.55 14.19 -22.85
C ARG A 193 -9.83 15.01 -21.78
N MET A 194 -9.94 14.61 -20.51
CA MET A 194 -9.33 15.31 -19.37
C MET A 194 -7.81 15.38 -19.51
N SER A 195 -7.17 14.30 -19.94
CA SER A 195 -5.73 14.26 -20.21
C SER A 195 -5.32 15.30 -21.28
N GLN A 196 -6.11 15.43 -22.36
CA GLN A 196 -5.87 16.44 -23.41
C GLN A 196 -6.05 17.85 -22.91
N GLU A 197 -7.03 18.11 -22.05
CA GLU A 197 -7.32 19.43 -21.50
C GLU A 197 -6.32 19.88 -20.43
N THR A 198 -5.82 18.95 -19.61
CA THR A 198 -4.98 19.26 -18.43
C THR A 198 -3.49 18.99 -18.62
N GLY A 199 -3.14 18.18 -19.62
CA GLY A 199 -1.77 17.66 -19.80
C GLY A 199 -1.40 16.54 -18.81
N ILE A 200 -2.31 16.09 -17.93
CA ILE A 200 -2.08 14.96 -17.05
C ILE A 200 -1.99 13.68 -17.88
N GLU A 201 -0.91 12.94 -17.72
CA GLU A 201 -0.68 11.72 -18.49
C GLU A 201 -1.57 10.56 -18.04
N LEU A 202 -1.81 9.65 -18.95
CA LEU A 202 -2.60 8.44 -18.74
C LEU A 202 -1.72 7.25 -18.37
N VAL A 203 -2.23 6.34 -17.58
CA VAL A 203 -1.68 5.01 -17.32
C VAL A 203 -2.77 3.95 -17.45
N ALA A 204 -2.45 2.79 -18.02
CA ALA A 204 -3.42 1.70 -18.14
C ALA A 204 -3.06 0.58 -17.17
N THR A 205 -4.01 0.15 -16.35
CA THR A 205 -3.86 -0.95 -15.38
C THR A 205 -4.97 -1.97 -15.50
N ASN A 206 -4.82 -3.09 -14.82
CA ASN A 206 -5.84 -4.14 -14.79
C ASN A 206 -6.43 -4.43 -13.41
N ASP A 207 -6.06 -3.65 -12.38
CA ASP A 207 -6.61 -3.80 -11.02
C ASP A 207 -6.65 -5.30 -10.60
N VAL A 208 -5.47 -5.92 -10.63
CA VAL A 208 -5.33 -7.37 -10.54
C VAL A 208 -5.71 -7.87 -9.16
N HIS A 209 -6.64 -8.85 -9.08
CA HIS A 209 -7.09 -9.45 -7.83
C HIS A 209 -6.81 -10.95 -7.73
N TYR A 210 -6.47 -11.60 -8.85
CA TYR A 210 -6.10 -13.01 -8.90
C TYR A 210 -5.09 -13.30 -10.03
N THR A 211 -4.41 -14.43 -9.96
CA THR A 211 -3.25 -14.71 -10.82
C THR A 211 -3.64 -15.16 -12.22
N TYR A 212 -4.54 -16.13 -12.34
CA TYR A 212 -4.94 -16.74 -13.61
C TYR A 212 -6.43 -16.50 -13.88
N ALA A 213 -6.85 -16.51 -15.15
CA ALA A 213 -8.25 -16.30 -15.53
C ALA A 213 -9.21 -17.32 -14.87
N GLU A 214 -8.76 -18.56 -14.69
CA GLU A 214 -9.52 -19.62 -14.02
C GLU A 214 -9.73 -19.40 -12.52
N ASP A 215 -8.99 -18.48 -11.89
CA ASP A 215 -9.11 -18.14 -10.47
C ASP A 215 -10.33 -17.23 -10.19
N GLU A 216 -11.11 -16.84 -11.19
CA GLU A 216 -12.36 -16.08 -11.03
C GLU A 216 -13.30 -16.74 -10.01
N LYS A 217 -13.52 -18.08 -10.12
CA LYS A 217 -14.44 -18.78 -9.21
C LYS A 217 -13.95 -18.88 -7.76
N PRO A 218 -12.69 -19.26 -7.48
CA PRO A 218 -12.12 -19.16 -6.14
C PRO A 218 -12.20 -17.75 -5.56
N HIS A 219 -11.93 -16.73 -6.36
CA HIS A 219 -12.03 -15.34 -5.97
C HIS A 219 -13.48 -14.93 -5.61
N ASP A 220 -14.47 -15.35 -6.41
CA ASP A 220 -15.89 -15.10 -6.13
C ASP A 220 -16.37 -15.73 -4.81
N ILE A 221 -15.81 -16.90 -4.45
CA ILE A 221 -16.05 -17.51 -3.12
C ILE A 221 -15.44 -16.65 -2.00
N LEU A 222 -14.23 -16.09 -2.21
CA LEU A 222 -13.57 -15.22 -1.25
C LEU A 222 -14.41 -13.96 -0.98
N LEU A 223 -14.98 -13.35 -2.01
CA LEU A 223 -15.91 -12.21 -1.87
C LEU A 223 -17.18 -12.56 -1.08
N CYS A 224 -17.68 -13.78 -1.23
CA CYS A 224 -18.79 -14.26 -0.41
C CYS A 224 -18.41 -14.33 1.08
N LEU A 225 -17.20 -14.77 1.41
CA LEU A 225 -16.69 -14.75 2.79
C LEU A 225 -16.58 -13.33 3.33
N GLN A 226 -16.03 -12.40 2.51
CA GLN A 226 -15.89 -11.00 2.88
C GLN A 226 -17.22 -10.34 3.24
N THR A 227 -18.25 -10.61 2.43
CA THR A 227 -19.55 -9.93 2.53
C THR A 227 -20.58 -10.69 3.36
N GLY A 228 -20.26 -11.90 3.83
CA GLY A 228 -21.20 -12.78 4.54
C GLY A 228 -22.35 -13.28 3.69
N LYS A 229 -22.16 -13.31 2.36
CA LYS A 229 -23.15 -13.75 1.37
C LYS A 229 -22.87 -15.17 0.88
N LYS A 230 -23.83 -15.76 0.16
CA LYS A 230 -23.72 -17.07 -0.49
C LYS A 230 -23.59 -16.92 -1.99
N LEU A 231 -23.01 -17.91 -2.65
CA LEU A 231 -22.87 -17.90 -4.14
C LEU A 231 -24.21 -17.76 -4.88
N GLN A 232 -25.31 -18.26 -4.28
CA GLN A 232 -26.64 -18.22 -4.86
C GLN A 232 -27.34 -16.85 -4.68
N ASP A 233 -26.82 -15.99 -3.81
CA ASP A 233 -27.42 -14.67 -3.55
C ASP A 233 -27.28 -13.80 -4.80
N GLU A 234 -28.36 -13.23 -5.30
CA GLU A 234 -28.35 -12.37 -6.48
C GLU A 234 -27.79 -10.98 -6.12
N ASP A 235 -28.17 -10.46 -4.96
CA ASP A 235 -27.72 -9.17 -4.45
C ASP A 235 -26.44 -9.32 -3.62
N ARG A 236 -25.28 -9.46 -4.30
CA ARG A 236 -23.97 -9.54 -3.68
C ARG A 236 -22.88 -8.89 -4.55
N MET A 237 -21.80 -8.50 -3.91
CA MET A 237 -20.60 -8.02 -4.60
C MET A 237 -20.02 -9.13 -5.49
N ARG A 238 -19.70 -8.77 -6.73
CA ARG A 238 -19.02 -9.61 -7.71
C ARG A 238 -18.07 -8.78 -8.54
N TYR A 239 -16.98 -9.38 -8.97
CA TYR A 239 -16.11 -8.83 -9.99
C TYR A 239 -16.53 -9.47 -11.35
N GLU A 240 -17.50 -8.81 -11.99
CA GLU A 240 -18.09 -9.35 -13.21
C GLU A 240 -17.10 -9.44 -14.36
N GLY A 241 -17.25 -10.50 -15.16
CA GLY A 241 -16.52 -10.68 -16.41
C GLY A 241 -15.18 -11.41 -16.32
N GLY A 242 -14.71 -11.77 -15.11
CA GLY A 242 -13.51 -12.60 -14.93
C GLY A 242 -12.22 -11.99 -15.49
N GLN A 243 -12.09 -10.66 -15.47
CA GLN A 243 -11.00 -9.96 -16.17
C GLN A 243 -9.88 -9.41 -15.27
N TYR A 244 -9.92 -9.68 -13.95
CA TYR A 244 -9.01 -9.11 -12.97
C TYR A 244 -7.74 -9.95 -12.71
N TYR A 245 -7.31 -10.73 -13.70
CA TYR A 245 -6.10 -11.57 -13.64
C TYR A 245 -4.87 -10.86 -14.20
N ILE A 246 -3.69 -11.47 -14.00
CA ILE A 246 -2.42 -10.98 -14.56
C ILE A 246 -2.41 -11.24 -16.06
N LYS A 247 -2.75 -10.21 -16.85
CA LYS A 247 -2.77 -10.22 -18.31
C LYS A 247 -1.37 -10.03 -18.90
N SER A 248 -1.14 -10.61 -20.05
CA SER A 248 0.03 -10.32 -20.87
C SER A 248 -0.02 -8.91 -21.47
N GLU A 249 1.14 -8.39 -21.89
CA GLU A 249 1.21 -7.13 -22.66
C GLU A 249 0.33 -7.17 -23.91
N ALA A 250 0.25 -8.32 -24.60
CA ALA A 250 -0.57 -8.48 -25.80
C ALA A 250 -2.06 -8.28 -25.49
N GLU A 251 -2.57 -8.92 -24.43
CA GLU A 251 -3.96 -8.77 -23.98
C GLU A 251 -4.26 -7.31 -23.58
N MET A 252 -3.34 -6.65 -22.87
CA MET A 252 -3.50 -5.25 -22.49
C MET A 252 -3.50 -4.32 -23.72
N ARG A 253 -2.69 -4.60 -24.74
CA ARG A 253 -2.69 -3.83 -26.00
C ARG A 253 -3.99 -4.01 -26.80
N GLU A 254 -4.61 -5.17 -26.72
CA GLU A 254 -5.93 -5.42 -27.32
C GLU A 254 -7.05 -4.64 -26.60
N LEU A 255 -6.95 -4.44 -25.28
CA LEU A 255 -7.90 -3.65 -24.50
C LEU A 255 -7.76 -2.13 -24.73
N PHE A 256 -6.53 -1.64 -24.89
CA PHE A 256 -6.22 -0.21 -25.02
C PHE A 256 -5.53 0.17 -26.35
N PRO A 257 -6.06 -0.23 -27.52
CA PRO A 257 -5.44 0.07 -28.81
C PRO A 257 -5.43 1.58 -29.11
N TYR A 258 -6.31 2.32 -28.45
CA TYR A 258 -6.47 3.77 -28.57
C TYR A 258 -5.58 4.59 -27.59
N ALA A 259 -4.89 3.92 -26.67
CA ALA A 259 -4.10 4.55 -25.61
C ALA A 259 -2.76 3.81 -25.35
N LEU A 260 -2.01 3.47 -26.40
CA LEU A 260 -0.76 2.73 -26.29
C LEU A 260 0.28 3.45 -25.41
N GLN A 261 0.27 4.78 -25.41
CA GLN A 261 1.14 5.58 -24.54
C GLN A 261 0.83 5.31 -23.04
N ALA A 262 -0.42 5.05 -22.68
CA ALA A 262 -0.79 4.72 -21.29
C ALA A 262 -0.20 3.38 -20.83
N LEU A 263 0.01 2.42 -21.75
CA LEU A 263 0.71 1.17 -21.49
C LEU A 263 2.23 1.41 -21.36
N GLU A 264 2.82 2.21 -22.24
CA GLU A 264 4.25 2.57 -22.20
C GLU A 264 4.60 3.32 -20.91
N ASN A 265 3.68 4.15 -20.43
CA ASN A 265 3.83 4.87 -19.17
C ASN A 265 3.96 3.93 -17.97
N THR A 266 3.39 2.72 -18.01
CA THR A 266 3.55 1.74 -16.92
C THR A 266 5.02 1.34 -16.72
N GLN A 267 5.74 1.08 -17.82
CA GLN A 267 7.17 0.78 -17.76
C GLN A 267 7.97 2.01 -17.32
N ARG A 268 7.65 3.20 -17.86
CA ARG A 268 8.33 4.44 -17.48
C ARG A 268 8.19 4.74 -15.99
N ILE A 269 7.01 4.51 -15.41
CA ILE A 269 6.77 4.64 -13.97
C ILE A 269 7.59 3.59 -13.21
N ALA A 270 7.52 2.33 -13.63
CA ALA A 270 8.28 1.25 -12.99
C ALA A 270 9.80 1.51 -13.02
N ASP A 271 10.34 2.05 -14.12
CA ASP A 271 11.76 2.38 -14.25
C ASP A 271 12.20 3.47 -13.26
N ARG A 272 11.33 4.43 -12.96
CA ARG A 272 11.56 5.48 -11.96
C ARG A 272 11.55 4.95 -10.53
N CYS A 273 10.71 3.95 -10.23
CA CYS A 273 10.60 3.39 -8.89
C CYS A 273 11.84 2.59 -8.51
N GLN A 274 12.61 3.09 -7.54
CA GLN A 274 13.84 2.46 -7.07
C GLN A 274 13.90 2.54 -5.55
N VAL A 275 13.46 1.48 -4.88
CA VAL A 275 13.50 1.35 -3.42
C VAL A 275 14.45 0.21 -3.06
N GLU A 276 15.39 0.48 -2.17
CA GLU A 276 16.32 -0.53 -1.68
C GLU A 276 16.09 -0.81 -0.19
N ILE A 277 15.67 -2.04 0.13
CA ILE A 277 15.46 -2.48 1.51
C ILE A 277 16.70 -3.24 1.98
N GLU A 278 17.35 -2.70 3.01
CA GLU A 278 18.54 -3.28 3.60
C GLU A 278 18.16 -4.41 4.57
N PHE A 279 18.70 -5.62 4.33
CA PHE A 279 18.50 -6.79 5.19
C PHE A 279 19.79 -7.20 5.89
N GLY A 280 19.65 -7.84 7.07
CA GLY A 280 20.79 -8.39 7.82
C GLY A 280 21.61 -7.37 8.59
N VAL A 281 21.24 -6.09 8.53
CA VAL A 281 21.85 -5.03 9.33
C VAL A 281 20.98 -4.74 10.54
N THR A 282 21.53 -5.00 11.72
CA THR A 282 20.84 -4.77 12.98
C THR A 282 20.76 -3.27 13.26
N LYS A 283 19.55 -2.70 13.20
CA LYS A 283 19.26 -1.28 13.50
C LYS A 283 18.64 -1.18 14.90
N LEU A 284 19.45 -1.38 15.92
CA LEU A 284 18.99 -1.21 17.30
C LEU A 284 18.94 0.29 17.66
N PRO A 285 17.88 0.74 18.35
CA PRO A 285 17.84 2.10 18.88
C PRO A 285 19.02 2.31 19.84
N LYS A 286 19.75 3.40 19.64
CA LYS A 286 20.80 3.79 20.57
C LYS A 286 20.16 4.45 21.79
N TYR A 287 20.42 3.90 22.95
CA TYR A 287 20.03 4.54 24.21
C TYR A 287 21.13 5.51 24.64
N ASP A 288 20.77 6.77 24.86
CA ASP A 288 21.70 7.78 25.34
C ASP A 288 21.89 7.62 26.85
N VAL A 289 23.06 7.19 27.24
CA VAL A 289 23.44 7.05 28.65
C VAL A 289 24.03 8.38 29.18
N PRO A 290 23.85 8.72 30.47
CA PRO A 290 24.48 9.89 31.07
C PRO A 290 26.02 9.84 31.00
N GLU A 291 26.65 11.02 30.93
CA GLU A 291 28.11 11.10 30.94
C GLU A 291 28.72 10.33 32.13
N GLY A 292 29.80 9.62 31.87
CA GLY A 292 30.52 8.84 32.86
C GLY A 292 30.07 7.40 33.03
N TYR A 293 29.06 6.96 32.27
CA TYR A 293 28.60 5.58 32.26
C TYR A 293 28.76 4.92 30.89
N THR A 294 29.13 3.65 30.89
CA THR A 294 28.85 2.77 29.73
C THR A 294 27.37 2.34 29.77
N SER A 295 26.81 1.86 28.64
CA SER A 295 25.43 1.36 28.61
C SER A 295 25.20 0.21 29.59
N TRP A 296 26.22 -0.64 29.82
CA TRP A 296 26.18 -1.74 30.76
C TRP A 296 26.14 -1.25 32.22
N GLU A 297 27.03 -0.34 32.60
CA GLU A 297 27.08 0.24 33.96
C GLU A 297 25.79 0.97 34.30
N TYR A 298 25.22 1.71 33.34
CA TYR A 298 23.98 2.42 33.56
C TYR A 298 22.79 1.46 33.68
N LEU A 299 22.74 0.41 32.87
CA LEU A 299 21.71 -0.65 32.98
C LEU A 299 21.77 -1.31 34.36
N ASN A 300 22.94 -1.74 34.79
CA ASN A 300 23.14 -2.31 36.14
C ASN A 300 22.66 -1.38 37.25
N LYS A 301 23.05 -0.13 37.16
CA LYS A 301 22.59 0.88 38.13
C LYS A 301 21.08 0.97 38.21
N LEU A 302 20.41 1.07 37.07
CA LEU A 302 18.93 1.14 36.99
C LEU A 302 18.26 -0.14 37.51
N CYS A 303 18.84 -1.32 37.21
CA CYS A 303 18.36 -2.59 37.73
C CYS A 303 18.43 -2.66 39.26
N PHE A 304 19.56 -2.33 39.84
CA PHE A 304 19.73 -2.34 41.32
C PHE A 304 18.87 -1.28 42.00
N GLU A 305 18.79 -0.08 41.49
CA GLU A 305 17.88 0.97 42.02
C GLU A 305 16.41 0.51 41.92
N GLY A 306 16.02 -0.15 40.81
CA GLY A 306 14.69 -0.72 40.63
C GLY A 306 14.42 -1.89 41.59
N LEU A 307 15.42 -2.71 41.86
CA LEU A 307 15.33 -3.83 42.80
C LEU A 307 15.07 -3.32 44.22
N GLU A 308 15.87 -2.37 44.68
CA GLU A 308 15.72 -1.76 46.03
C GLU A 308 14.34 -1.09 46.19
N LYS A 309 13.86 -0.41 45.14
CA LYS A 309 12.55 0.26 45.18
C LYS A 309 11.39 -0.72 45.23
N ARG A 310 11.49 -1.89 44.55
CA ARG A 310 10.40 -2.88 44.46
C ARG A 310 10.45 -3.89 45.62
N TYR A 311 11.63 -4.17 46.12
CA TYR A 311 11.88 -5.15 47.17
C TYR A 311 12.78 -4.57 48.25
N PRO A 312 12.29 -3.57 49.03
CA PRO A 312 13.10 -2.89 50.06
C PRO A 312 13.61 -3.84 51.12
N ASP A 313 12.90 -4.94 51.38
CA ASP A 313 13.27 -5.98 52.36
C ASP A 313 13.93 -7.22 51.71
N GLY A 314 14.36 -7.10 50.43
CA GLY A 314 14.96 -8.20 49.66
C GLY A 314 16.34 -8.57 50.22
N ASP A 315 16.57 -9.88 50.31
CA ASP A 315 17.85 -10.44 50.77
C ASP A 315 18.91 -10.54 49.66
N ASP A 316 20.14 -10.94 50.05
CA ASP A 316 21.25 -11.07 49.10
C ASP A 316 21.04 -12.18 48.05
N SER A 317 20.09 -13.10 48.23
CA SER A 317 19.76 -14.11 47.25
C SER A 317 19.03 -13.52 46.06
N LEU A 318 18.18 -12.52 46.28
CA LEU A 318 17.48 -11.78 45.26
C LEU A 318 18.45 -10.93 44.41
N LYS A 319 19.44 -10.30 45.03
CA LYS A 319 20.49 -9.57 44.31
C LYS A 319 21.33 -10.45 43.41
N ARG A 320 21.70 -11.65 43.84
CA ARG A 320 22.45 -12.62 43.03
C ARG A 320 21.61 -13.17 41.87
N SER A 321 20.33 -13.34 42.06
CA SER A 321 19.43 -13.78 40.98
C SER A 321 19.34 -12.74 39.87
N GLU A 322 19.33 -11.43 40.22
CA GLU A 322 19.29 -10.33 39.27
C GLU A 322 20.62 -10.18 38.49
N GLU A 323 21.77 -10.42 39.13
CA GLU A 323 23.08 -10.44 38.46
C GLU A 323 23.09 -11.46 37.32
N HIS A 324 22.59 -12.69 37.55
CA HIS A 324 22.50 -13.73 36.53
C HIS A 324 21.52 -13.37 35.41
N THR A 325 20.40 -12.74 35.70
CA THR A 325 19.42 -12.31 34.72
C THR A 325 19.97 -11.19 33.83
N SER A 326 20.67 -10.23 34.41
CA SER A 326 21.34 -9.15 33.69
C SER A 326 22.46 -9.64 32.77
N GLU A 327 23.26 -10.61 33.20
CA GLU A 327 24.32 -11.22 32.36
C GLU A 327 23.76 -11.97 31.16
N LEU A 328 22.68 -12.75 31.31
CA LEU A 328 22.02 -13.47 30.23
C LEU A 328 21.42 -12.55 29.17
N GLN A 329 20.86 -11.42 29.56
CA GLN A 329 20.29 -10.42 28.64
C GLN A 329 21.37 -9.61 27.92
N SER A 330 22.54 -9.38 28.52
CA SER A 330 23.61 -8.58 27.92
C SER A 330 24.25 -9.21 26.69
N HIS A 331 24.22 -10.53 26.57
CA HIS A 331 24.84 -11.25 25.45
C HIS A 331 23.97 -11.29 24.18
N THR A 332 22.67 -10.98 24.27
CA THR A 332 21.75 -11.13 23.13
C THR A 332 20.96 -9.91 22.72
N GLN A 333 20.56 -9.00 23.63
CA GLN A 333 19.72 -7.84 23.29
C GLN A 333 19.70 -6.73 24.37
N ILE A 334 20.74 -5.94 24.50
CA ILE A 334 20.82 -4.80 25.45
C ILE A 334 19.68 -3.78 25.27
N SER A 335 19.18 -3.60 24.06
CA SER A 335 18.10 -2.62 23.77
C SER A 335 16.72 -3.04 24.28
N TYR A 336 16.45 -4.34 24.38
CA TYR A 336 15.13 -4.83 24.82
C TYR A 336 14.93 -4.78 26.33
N ALA A 337 15.99 -4.92 27.09
CA ALA A 337 15.94 -4.89 28.56
C ALA A 337 15.53 -3.53 29.12
N VAL A 338 15.94 -2.43 28.49
CA VAL A 338 15.58 -1.06 28.91
C VAL A 338 14.10 -0.75 28.63
N PHE A 339 13.50 -1.35 27.61
CA PHE A 339 12.08 -1.18 27.29
C PHE A 339 11.14 -1.93 28.26
N CYS A 340 11.58 -3.05 28.81
CA CYS A 340 10.79 -3.83 29.78
C CYS A 340 10.83 -3.25 31.21
N LEU A 341 11.70 -2.30 31.51
CA LEU A 341 11.83 -1.66 32.83
C LEU A 341 11.02 -0.35 33.00
N LYS A 342 10.30 0.09 31.95
CA LYS A 342 9.30 1.16 32.02
C LYS A 342 7.90 0.58 32.16
#